data_1042c13179ac9c9980eeebe6c7cd36b7
#
_entry.id   1042c13179ac9c9980eeebe6c7cd36b7
#
_cell.length_a   1.000
_cell.length_b   1.000
_cell.length_c   1.000
_cell.angle_alpha   90.00
_cell.angle_beta   90.00
_cell.angle_gamma   90.00
#
_symmetry.space_group_name_H-M   'P 1'
#
loop_
_entity.id
_entity.type
_entity.pdbx_description
1 polymer ?
#
loop_
_entity_poly.entity_id
_entity_poly.type
_entity_poly.pdbx_seq_one_letter_code
_entity_poly.pdbx_strand_id
1 'polypeptide(L)'
;MLIRVTLQLVNYIAHPYWPARDLVIDIEKKAGAARQRSEEKRIAAIKAECARHGITYDDYLRLKKEAEEQWYRDKSGNIIIPRHQIAGALVQTIEQSPKAVRGPFTADNFRALVQISDFNTGLKNAAGKFVRFVKLEGSNQRSLQENEFIGQYLDQGEPFDAAGCVAISDERLEKYLSGLFNTMITTIGVGAARKMGFGRGIVKLWEPEKPTEG
;
A
#
# COMPACT_ATOMS: atom_id res chain seq x y z
N MET A 1 -15.86 11.65 16.83
CA MET A 1 -14.65 12.46 17.04
C MET A 1 -13.72 12.28 15.86
N LEU A 2 -13.15 13.36 15.34
CA LEU A 2 -12.10 13.34 14.30
C LEU A 2 -10.74 13.56 14.96
N ILE A 3 -9.71 12.86 14.46
CA ILE A 3 -8.35 12.92 14.99
C ILE A 3 -7.40 13.18 13.82
N ARG A 4 -6.58 14.23 13.91
CA ARG A 4 -5.47 14.43 12.99
C ARG A 4 -4.28 13.59 13.41
N VAL A 5 -3.71 12.85 12.46
CA VAL A 5 -2.61 11.95 12.72
C VAL A 5 -1.48 12.23 11.73
N THR A 6 -0.26 12.37 12.24
CA THR A 6 0.93 12.38 11.41
C THR A 6 1.83 11.23 11.83
N LEU A 7 2.13 10.35 10.87
CA LEU A 7 3.12 9.31 11.00
C LEU A 7 4.44 9.84 10.44
N GLN A 8 5.54 9.58 11.13
CA GLN A 8 6.88 9.80 10.60
C GLN A 8 7.50 8.45 10.29
N LEU A 9 7.84 8.23 9.03
CA LEU A 9 8.32 6.97 8.49
C LEU A 9 9.78 7.08 8.09
N VAL A 10 10.55 6.02 8.31
CA VAL A 10 11.94 5.94 7.83
C VAL A 10 11.99 5.56 6.35
N ASN A 11 11.12 4.66 5.95
CA ASN A 11 10.99 4.18 4.58
C ASN A 11 9.58 3.64 4.35
N TYR A 12 9.21 3.42 3.09
CA TYR A 12 7.91 2.88 2.75
C TYR A 12 7.94 2.15 1.41
N ILE A 13 7.38 0.95 1.37
CA ILE A 13 7.09 0.24 0.13
C ILE A 13 5.58 0.23 -0.07
N ALA A 14 5.12 0.88 -1.12
CA ALA A 14 3.80 0.63 -1.64
C ALA A 14 3.84 -0.70 -2.40
N HIS A 15 2.95 -1.61 -2.06
CA HIS A 15 2.70 -2.79 -2.88
C HIS A 15 1.30 -2.66 -3.45
N PRO A 16 1.12 -1.84 -4.47
CA PRO A 16 -0.18 -1.63 -5.04
C PRO A 16 -0.67 -2.94 -5.66
N TYR A 17 -1.87 -3.38 -5.28
CA TYR A 17 -2.62 -4.29 -6.11
C TYR A 17 -3.10 -3.48 -7.32
N TRP A 18 -2.50 -3.73 -8.46
CA TRP A 18 -2.91 -3.11 -9.70
C TRP A 18 -3.67 -4.14 -10.56
N PRO A 19 -4.99 -4.07 -10.63
CA PRO A 19 -5.74 -4.86 -11.60
C PRO A 19 -5.23 -4.62 -13.04
N ALA A 20 -4.79 -3.39 -13.32
CA ALA A 20 -4.13 -3.02 -14.57
C ALA A 20 -2.86 -3.83 -14.82
N ARG A 21 -2.05 -4.08 -13.80
CA ARG A 21 -0.81 -4.86 -13.94
C ARG A 21 -1.07 -6.31 -14.33
N ASP A 22 -2.03 -6.94 -13.68
CA ASP A 22 -2.39 -8.34 -13.99
C ASP A 22 -2.92 -8.46 -15.42
N LEU A 23 -3.74 -7.50 -15.87
CA LEU A 23 -4.23 -7.43 -17.24
C LEU A 23 -3.09 -7.22 -18.25
N VAL A 24 -2.17 -6.29 -17.98
CA VAL A 24 -1.00 -6.04 -18.84
C VAL A 24 -0.13 -7.28 -18.95
N ILE A 25 0.16 -7.96 -17.83
CA ILE A 25 0.95 -9.20 -17.80
C ILE A 25 0.24 -10.31 -18.59
N ASP A 26 -1.08 -10.46 -18.43
CA ASP A 26 -1.86 -11.48 -19.14
C ASP A 26 -1.85 -11.24 -20.65
N ILE A 27 -2.06 -10.00 -21.08
CA ILE A 27 -1.96 -9.59 -22.49
C ILE A 27 -0.56 -9.88 -23.05
N GLU A 28 0.51 -9.43 -22.39
CA GLU A 28 1.88 -9.64 -22.85
C GLU A 28 2.27 -11.12 -22.92
N LYS A 29 1.81 -11.91 -21.95
CA LYS A 29 2.04 -13.35 -21.89
C LYS A 29 1.31 -14.10 -23.01
N LYS A 30 0.02 -13.81 -23.22
CA LYS A 30 -0.80 -14.43 -24.27
C LYS A 30 -0.38 -14.00 -25.68
N ALA A 31 -0.01 -12.74 -25.83
CA ALA A 31 0.59 -12.25 -27.10
C ALA A 31 1.96 -12.88 -27.38
N GLY A 32 2.58 -13.55 -26.42
CA GLY A 32 3.95 -14.06 -26.56
C GLY A 32 4.96 -12.95 -26.82
N ALA A 33 4.72 -11.76 -26.31
CA ALA A 33 5.46 -10.52 -26.61
C ALA A 33 6.97 -10.67 -26.42
N ALA A 34 7.39 -11.38 -25.36
CA ALA A 34 8.80 -11.63 -25.08
C ALA A 34 9.51 -12.55 -26.11
N ARG A 35 8.75 -13.31 -26.91
CA ARG A 35 9.29 -14.25 -27.93
C ARG A 35 9.37 -13.64 -29.31
N GLN A 36 8.78 -12.46 -29.51
CA GLN A 36 8.78 -11.78 -30.81
C GLN A 36 10.12 -11.06 -31.04
N ARG A 37 10.77 -11.39 -32.17
CA ARG A 37 12.07 -10.79 -32.54
C ARG A 37 11.95 -9.39 -33.16
N SER A 38 10.79 -9.06 -33.73
CA SER A 38 10.49 -7.78 -34.34
C SER A 38 9.53 -6.99 -33.49
N GLU A 39 9.79 -5.70 -33.31
CA GLU A 39 8.91 -4.81 -32.55
C GLU A 39 7.53 -4.67 -33.21
N GLU A 40 7.49 -4.61 -34.53
CA GLU A 40 6.23 -4.56 -35.28
C GLU A 40 5.36 -5.79 -35.02
N LYS A 41 5.96 -6.99 -35.06
CA LYS A 41 5.25 -8.25 -34.76
C LYS A 41 4.80 -8.29 -33.31
N ARG A 42 5.61 -7.78 -32.40
CA ARG A 42 5.25 -7.67 -30.98
C ARG A 42 4.03 -6.76 -30.77
N ILE A 43 4.03 -5.58 -31.39
CA ILE A 43 2.93 -4.62 -31.33
C ILE A 43 1.67 -5.22 -31.95
N ALA A 44 1.77 -5.87 -33.12
CA ALA A 44 0.65 -6.52 -33.77
C ALA A 44 0.01 -7.62 -32.90
N ALA A 45 0.84 -8.44 -32.26
CA ALA A 45 0.37 -9.50 -31.36
C ALA A 45 -0.31 -8.93 -30.11
N ILE A 46 0.25 -7.86 -29.51
CA ILE A 46 -0.37 -7.18 -28.38
C ILE A 46 -1.70 -6.54 -28.80
N LYS A 47 -1.78 -5.87 -29.96
CA LYS A 47 -3.03 -5.29 -30.46
C LYS A 47 -4.12 -6.35 -30.64
N ALA A 48 -3.77 -7.51 -31.21
CA ALA A 48 -4.71 -8.61 -31.36
C ALA A 48 -5.23 -9.14 -30.01
N GLU A 49 -4.36 -9.21 -29.00
CA GLU A 49 -4.77 -9.67 -27.68
C GLU A 49 -5.57 -8.60 -26.92
N CYS A 50 -5.23 -7.31 -27.06
CA CYS A 50 -6.05 -6.20 -26.55
C CYS A 50 -7.49 -6.27 -27.07
N ALA A 51 -7.66 -6.51 -28.38
CA ALA A 51 -9.00 -6.65 -28.98
C ALA A 51 -9.79 -7.83 -28.37
N ARG A 52 -9.13 -8.94 -28.02
CA ARG A 52 -9.78 -10.07 -27.32
C ARG A 52 -10.21 -9.72 -25.91
N HIS A 53 -9.51 -8.81 -25.25
CA HIS A 53 -9.86 -8.28 -23.94
C HIS A 53 -10.83 -7.08 -23.99
N GLY A 54 -11.29 -6.67 -25.19
CA GLY A 54 -12.21 -5.55 -25.36
C GLY A 54 -11.62 -4.17 -25.06
N ILE A 55 -10.30 -4.03 -25.13
CA ILE A 55 -9.60 -2.75 -24.91
C ILE A 55 -8.83 -2.34 -26.17
N THR A 56 -8.55 -1.03 -26.29
CA THR A 56 -7.71 -0.50 -27.37
C THR A 56 -6.23 -0.65 -27.03
N TYR A 57 -5.38 -0.52 -28.05
CA TYR A 57 -3.92 -0.49 -27.83
C TYR A 57 -3.49 0.74 -27.01
N ASP A 58 -4.17 1.86 -27.15
CA ASP A 58 -3.91 3.08 -26.39
C ASP A 58 -4.30 2.89 -24.91
N ASP A 59 -5.41 2.19 -24.64
CA ASP A 59 -5.77 1.79 -23.28
C ASP A 59 -4.69 0.89 -22.65
N TYR A 60 -4.18 -0.07 -23.42
CA TYR A 60 -3.09 -0.93 -22.97
C TYR A 60 -1.84 -0.11 -22.62
N LEU A 61 -1.46 0.85 -23.47
CA LEU A 61 -0.29 1.71 -23.20
C LEU A 61 -0.47 2.54 -21.93
N ARG A 62 -1.68 3.07 -21.71
CA ARG A 62 -2.04 3.77 -20.47
C ARG A 62 -1.94 2.85 -19.27
N LEU A 63 -2.57 1.66 -19.33
CA LEU A 63 -2.53 0.67 -18.27
C LEU A 63 -1.11 0.18 -17.96
N LYS A 64 -0.29 0.03 -19.01
CA LYS A 64 1.13 -0.33 -18.86
C LYS A 64 1.90 0.73 -18.12
N LYS A 65 1.71 1.99 -18.47
CA LYS A 65 2.33 3.12 -17.76
C LYS A 65 1.87 3.18 -16.29
N GLU A 66 0.58 3.00 -16.03
CA GLU A 66 0.03 2.90 -14.67
C GLU A 66 0.62 1.71 -13.91
N ALA A 67 0.82 0.57 -14.58
CA ALA A 67 1.40 -0.63 -13.97
C ALA A 67 2.90 -0.50 -13.65
N GLU A 68 3.62 0.43 -14.28
CA GLU A 68 5.01 0.77 -13.98
C GLU A 68 5.13 1.68 -12.74
N GLU A 69 4.08 2.43 -12.38
CA GLU A 69 4.07 3.22 -11.16
C GLU A 69 3.98 2.34 -9.92
N GLN A 70 4.91 2.54 -9.00
CA GLN A 70 4.97 1.76 -7.76
C GLN A 70 4.39 2.50 -6.54
N TRP A 71 3.78 3.68 -6.77
CA TRP A 71 3.26 4.55 -5.73
C TRP A 71 1.78 4.86 -5.95
N TYR A 72 1.01 4.87 -4.86
CA TYR A 72 -0.30 5.49 -4.89
C TYR A 72 -0.14 7.00 -4.86
N ARG A 73 -0.95 7.71 -5.67
CA ARG A 73 -0.93 9.16 -5.73
C ARG A 73 -2.32 9.75 -5.53
N ASP A 74 -2.37 10.92 -4.91
CA ASP A 74 -3.57 11.74 -4.88
C ASP A 74 -3.77 12.48 -6.22
N LYS A 75 -4.87 13.22 -6.33
CA LYS A 75 -5.19 14.02 -7.52
C LYS A 75 -4.17 15.13 -7.80
N SER A 76 -3.39 15.53 -6.81
CA SER A 76 -2.34 16.56 -6.90
C SER A 76 -0.97 15.97 -7.23
N GLY A 77 -0.88 14.64 -7.40
CA GLY A 77 0.35 13.92 -7.71
C GLY A 77 1.23 13.61 -6.49
N ASN A 78 0.79 13.87 -5.27
CA ASN A 78 1.54 13.51 -4.08
C ASN A 78 1.45 12.00 -3.82
N ILE A 79 2.54 11.41 -3.35
CA ILE A 79 2.55 10.02 -2.90
C ILE A 79 1.69 9.90 -1.64
N ILE A 80 0.80 8.91 -1.62
CA ILE A 80 -0.06 8.63 -0.48
C ILE A 80 0.16 7.21 0.04
N ILE A 81 -0.10 7.03 1.33
CA ILE A 81 -0.27 5.72 1.95
C ILE A 81 -1.79 5.47 1.98
N PRO A 82 -2.32 4.52 1.20
CA PRO A 82 -3.75 4.33 1.13
C PRO A 82 -4.32 3.84 2.45
N ARG A 83 -5.53 4.29 2.77
CA ARG A 83 -6.28 3.89 3.97
C ARG A 83 -6.36 2.39 4.20
N HIS A 84 -6.47 1.60 3.13
CA HIS A 84 -6.57 0.14 3.26
C HIS A 84 -5.29 -0.50 3.78
N GLN A 85 -4.11 0.08 3.50
CA GLN A 85 -2.84 -0.41 4.02
C GLN A 85 -2.69 -0.09 5.51
N ILE A 86 -3.12 1.10 5.94
CA ILE A 86 -3.14 1.48 7.35
C ILE A 86 -4.15 0.63 8.11
N ALA A 87 -5.38 0.51 7.59
CA ALA A 87 -6.41 -0.33 8.19
C ALA A 87 -5.99 -1.81 8.30
N GLY A 88 -5.36 -2.36 7.25
CA GLY A 88 -4.84 -3.73 7.27
C GLY A 88 -3.71 -3.93 8.28
N ALA A 89 -2.84 -2.93 8.46
CA ALA A 89 -1.80 -2.98 9.48
C ALA A 89 -2.39 -2.88 10.91
N LEU A 90 -3.40 -2.04 11.11
CA LEU A 90 -4.10 -1.95 12.40
C LEU A 90 -4.87 -3.22 12.74
N VAL A 91 -5.57 -3.83 11.80
CA VAL A 91 -6.24 -5.12 12.00
C VAL A 91 -5.23 -6.18 12.43
N GLN A 92 -4.10 -6.29 11.76
CA GLN A 92 -3.02 -7.19 12.16
C GLN A 92 -2.49 -6.88 13.57
N THR A 93 -2.36 -5.59 13.92
CA THR A 93 -1.95 -5.17 15.26
C THR A 93 -2.98 -5.59 16.31
N ILE A 94 -4.28 -5.43 16.04
CA ILE A 94 -5.36 -5.85 16.92
C ILE A 94 -5.31 -7.36 17.16
N GLU A 95 -5.13 -8.16 16.12
CA GLU A 95 -5.04 -9.62 16.22
C GLU A 95 -3.86 -10.09 17.07
N GLN A 96 -2.74 -9.38 16.99
CA GLN A 96 -1.51 -9.70 17.71
C GLN A 96 -1.45 -9.09 19.13
N SER A 97 -2.33 -8.14 19.44
CA SER A 97 -2.31 -7.43 20.72
C SER A 97 -3.17 -8.11 21.78
N PRO A 98 -2.73 -8.16 23.05
CA PRO A 98 -3.55 -8.62 24.15
C PRO A 98 -4.74 -7.68 24.36
N LYS A 99 -5.81 -8.20 25.00
CA LYS A 99 -7.05 -7.45 25.24
C LYS A 99 -6.83 -6.13 26.00
N ALA A 100 -5.86 -6.09 26.90
CA ALA A 100 -5.51 -4.88 27.64
C ALA A 100 -5.03 -3.73 26.73
N VAL A 101 -4.37 -4.05 25.63
CA VAL A 101 -3.85 -3.07 24.65
C VAL A 101 -4.93 -2.70 23.63
N ARG A 102 -5.58 -3.70 23.03
CA ARG A 102 -6.57 -3.47 21.98
C ARG A 102 -7.93 -3.01 22.49
N GLY A 103 -8.19 -3.13 23.78
CA GLY A 103 -9.49 -2.76 24.38
C GLY A 103 -10.66 -3.52 23.76
N PRO A 104 -11.72 -2.80 23.33
CA PRO A 104 -12.89 -3.41 22.71
C PRO A 104 -12.71 -3.74 21.21
N PHE A 105 -11.59 -3.35 20.59
CA PHE A 105 -11.37 -3.62 19.16
C PHE A 105 -11.15 -5.11 18.88
N THR A 106 -11.77 -5.56 17.82
CA THR A 106 -11.56 -6.86 17.17
C THR A 106 -11.36 -6.63 15.67
N ALA A 107 -10.82 -7.62 14.96
CA ALA A 107 -10.70 -7.53 13.51
C ALA A 107 -12.05 -7.28 12.82
N ASP A 108 -13.12 -7.87 13.34
CA ASP A 108 -14.47 -7.79 12.77
C ASP A 108 -15.12 -6.42 12.99
N ASN A 109 -14.99 -5.83 14.20
CA ASN A 109 -15.69 -4.59 14.55
C ASN A 109 -14.89 -3.32 14.20
N PHE A 110 -13.59 -3.44 13.96
CA PHE A 110 -12.71 -2.29 13.75
C PHE A 110 -13.20 -1.37 12.64
N ARG A 111 -13.55 -1.94 11.47
CA ARG A 111 -14.00 -1.16 10.30
C ARG A 111 -15.35 -0.46 10.49
N ALA A 112 -16.18 -0.97 11.38
CA ALA A 112 -17.46 -0.33 11.74
C ALA A 112 -17.27 0.85 12.71
N LEU A 113 -16.22 0.81 13.54
CA LEU A 113 -15.97 1.80 14.59
C LEU A 113 -14.99 2.90 14.16
N VAL A 114 -14.13 2.62 13.18
CA VAL A 114 -13.02 3.49 12.77
C VAL A 114 -13.04 3.71 11.27
N GLN A 115 -13.03 4.96 10.86
CA GLN A 115 -12.82 5.38 9.47
C GLN A 115 -11.46 6.06 9.35
N ILE A 116 -10.70 5.70 8.33
CA ILE A 116 -9.34 6.19 8.09
C ILE A 116 -9.30 6.86 6.72
N SER A 117 -8.68 8.04 6.63
CA SER A 117 -8.36 8.66 5.35
C SER A 117 -7.10 8.06 4.75
N ASP A 118 -6.81 8.39 3.49
CA ASP A 118 -5.47 8.20 2.95
C ASP A 118 -4.50 9.17 3.68
N PHE A 119 -3.24 8.75 3.85
CA PHE A 119 -2.21 9.58 4.47
C PHE A 119 -1.30 10.15 3.38
N ASN A 120 -1.25 11.47 3.31
CA ASN A 120 -0.50 12.21 2.30
C ASN A 120 0.93 12.49 2.80
N THR A 121 1.92 12.14 1.99
CA THR A 121 3.33 12.37 2.32
C THR A 121 3.82 13.78 1.91
N GLY A 122 3.06 14.50 1.10
CA GLY A 122 3.50 15.76 0.49
C GLY A 122 4.59 15.61 -0.58
N LEU A 123 5.08 14.41 -0.81
CA LEU A 123 6.17 14.13 -1.75
C LEU A 123 5.61 13.84 -3.14
N LYS A 124 6.05 14.61 -4.14
CA LYS A 124 5.66 14.44 -5.55
C LYS A 124 6.68 13.61 -6.33
N ASN A 125 7.96 13.92 -6.14
CA ASN A 125 9.07 13.31 -6.85
C ASN A 125 10.00 12.63 -5.85
N ALA A 126 9.63 11.41 -5.44
CA ALA A 126 10.47 10.66 -4.54
C ALA A 126 11.50 9.84 -5.32
N ALA A 127 12.74 9.94 -4.92
CA ALA A 127 13.76 9.01 -5.36
C ALA A 127 13.45 7.64 -4.73
N GLY A 128 13.00 6.70 -5.56
CA GLY A 128 12.83 5.32 -5.11
C GLY A 128 14.17 4.60 -5.16
N LYS A 129 14.54 3.97 -4.06
CA LYS A 129 15.61 2.98 -4.06
C LYS A 129 15.02 1.62 -4.38
N PHE A 130 15.80 0.75 -5.02
CA PHE A 130 15.36 -0.60 -5.34
C PHE A 130 15.85 -1.57 -4.28
N VAL A 131 14.98 -2.49 -3.92
CA VAL A 131 15.32 -3.63 -3.09
C VAL A 131 14.86 -4.91 -3.79
N ARG A 132 15.71 -5.92 -3.76
CA ARG A 132 15.45 -7.23 -4.32
C ARG A 132 15.05 -8.16 -3.18
N PHE A 133 13.91 -8.83 -3.32
CA PHE A 133 13.51 -9.88 -2.39
C PHE A 133 13.30 -11.19 -3.12
N VAL A 134 13.60 -12.24 -2.41
CA VAL A 134 13.24 -13.59 -2.83
C VAL A 134 12.07 -14.04 -1.97
N LYS A 135 10.94 -14.34 -2.60
CA LYS A 135 9.80 -14.95 -1.95
C LYS A 135 9.77 -16.43 -2.34
N LEU A 136 9.85 -17.27 -1.34
CA LEU A 136 9.64 -18.69 -1.54
C LEU A 136 8.13 -18.95 -1.56
N GLU A 137 7.61 -19.33 -2.71
CA GLU A 137 6.21 -19.75 -2.89
C GLU A 137 6.15 -21.24 -3.20
N GLY A 138 5.40 -21.97 -2.40
CA GLY A 138 5.12 -23.37 -2.63
C GLY A 138 4.11 -23.92 -1.64
N SER A 139 3.18 -24.72 -2.12
CA SER A 139 2.20 -25.42 -1.29
C SER A 139 2.76 -26.69 -0.64
N ASN A 140 3.92 -27.18 -1.12
CA ASN A 140 4.60 -28.38 -0.61
C ASN A 140 6.11 -28.17 -0.63
N GLN A 141 6.81 -28.78 0.34
CA GLN A 141 8.28 -28.72 0.47
C GLN A 141 9.06 -29.20 -0.78
N ARG A 142 8.39 -29.81 -1.77
CA ARG A 142 9.00 -30.31 -3.00
C ARG A 142 8.92 -29.37 -4.20
N SER A 143 8.24 -28.23 -4.10
CA SER A 143 8.03 -27.29 -5.20
C SER A 143 8.21 -25.85 -4.77
N LEU A 144 9.26 -25.56 -4.00
CA LEU A 144 9.65 -24.18 -3.67
C LEU A 144 10.16 -23.53 -4.95
N GLN A 145 9.39 -22.59 -5.48
CA GLN A 145 9.84 -21.68 -6.53
C GLN A 145 10.35 -20.40 -5.89
N GLU A 146 11.58 -20.06 -6.19
CA GLU A 146 12.11 -18.74 -5.87
C GLU A 146 11.54 -17.73 -6.87
N ASN A 147 10.63 -16.90 -6.39
CA ASN A 147 10.17 -15.74 -7.16
C ASN A 147 10.92 -14.50 -6.70
N GLU A 148 11.68 -13.94 -7.62
CA GLU A 148 12.41 -12.72 -7.37
C GLU A 148 11.51 -11.51 -7.64
N PHE A 149 11.38 -10.64 -6.64
CA PHE A 149 10.65 -9.38 -6.74
C PHE A 149 11.62 -8.22 -6.59
N ILE A 150 11.49 -7.25 -7.47
CA ILE A 150 12.16 -5.96 -7.31
C ILE A 150 11.10 -4.98 -6.83
N GLY A 151 11.22 -4.53 -5.58
CA GLY A 151 10.39 -3.50 -5.01
C GLY A 151 11.09 -2.16 -5.03
N GLN A 152 10.38 -1.10 -5.38
CA GLN A 152 10.84 0.25 -5.18
C GLN A 152 10.36 0.74 -3.82
N TYR A 153 11.24 1.31 -3.01
CA TYR A 153 10.88 1.88 -1.72
C TYR A 153 11.21 3.36 -1.65
N LEU A 154 10.35 4.07 -0.97
CA LEU A 154 10.51 5.47 -0.65
C LEU A 154 11.52 5.59 0.49
N ASP A 155 12.60 6.31 0.23
CA ASP A 155 13.65 6.60 1.21
C ASP A 155 14.28 7.94 0.82
N GLN A 156 14.13 8.94 1.66
CA GLN A 156 14.63 10.29 1.44
C GLN A 156 16.00 10.51 2.08
N GLY A 157 16.60 9.46 2.70
CA GLY A 157 17.82 9.58 3.52
C GLY A 157 17.54 10.09 4.93
N GLU A 158 16.38 10.63 5.17
CA GLU A 158 15.84 11.09 6.46
C GLU A 158 14.35 10.67 6.59
N PRO A 159 13.83 10.60 7.83
CA PRO A 159 12.42 10.29 8.03
C PRO A 159 11.50 11.34 7.38
N PHE A 160 10.40 10.88 6.80
CA PHE A 160 9.39 11.73 6.16
C PHE A 160 8.03 11.58 6.83
N ASP A 161 7.24 12.63 6.78
CA ASP A 161 5.93 12.69 7.40
C ASP A 161 4.85 12.18 6.41
N ALA A 162 3.82 11.54 6.96
CA ALA A 162 2.59 11.20 6.27
C ALA A 162 1.40 11.60 7.14
N ALA A 163 0.60 12.55 6.67
CA ALA A 163 -0.50 13.12 7.42
C ALA A 163 -1.86 12.66 6.91
N GLY A 164 -2.76 12.35 7.82
CA GLY A 164 -4.12 11.91 7.54
C GLY A 164 -5.05 12.12 8.73
N CYS A 165 -6.29 11.65 8.57
CA CYS A 165 -7.31 11.75 9.60
C CYS A 165 -7.91 10.39 9.93
N VAL A 166 -8.35 10.26 11.18
CA VAL A 166 -9.05 9.10 11.69
C VAL A 166 -10.33 9.56 12.39
N ALA A 167 -11.47 9.03 11.98
CA ALA A 167 -12.74 9.27 12.64
C ALA A 167 -13.16 8.05 13.45
N ILE A 168 -13.61 8.27 14.67
CA ILE A 168 -14.11 7.22 15.58
C ILE A 168 -15.53 7.53 16.01
N SER A 169 -16.34 6.46 16.14
CA SER A 169 -17.74 6.56 16.52
C SER A 169 -17.96 6.85 18.01
N ASP A 170 -17.00 6.48 18.85
CA ASP A 170 -17.08 6.65 20.31
C ASP A 170 -15.73 7.17 20.84
N GLU A 171 -15.75 8.32 21.50
CA GLU A 171 -14.55 8.99 22.04
C GLU A 171 -13.79 8.14 23.06
N ARG A 172 -14.49 7.25 23.78
CA ARG A 172 -13.86 6.35 24.75
C ARG A 172 -12.88 5.36 24.11
N LEU A 173 -12.96 5.18 22.79
CA LEU A 173 -12.06 4.31 22.01
C LEU A 173 -10.71 4.96 21.71
N GLU A 174 -10.62 6.29 21.83
CA GLU A 174 -9.45 7.08 21.45
C GLU A 174 -8.15 6.56 22.07
N LYS A 175 -8.16 6.37 23.39
CA LYS A 175 -6.96 5.91 24.14
C LYS A 175 -6.42 4.56 23.67
N TYR A 176 -7.30 3.64 23.28
CA TYR A 176 -6.90 2.33 22.75
C TYR A 176 -6.39 2.48 21.30
N LEU A 177 -7.06 3.31 20.52
CA LEU A 177 -6.70 3.54 19.13
C LEU A 177 -5.32 4.20 19.01
N SER A 178 -5.03 5.20 19.84
CA SER A 178 -3.70 5.83 19.93
C SER A 178 -2.62 4.81 20.25
N GLY A 179 -2.85 3.94 21.24
CA GLY A 179 -1.93 2.84 21.58
C GLY A 179 -1.73 1.85 20.43
N LEU A 180 -2.81 1.50 19.70
CA LEU A 180 -2.72 0.62 18.54
C LEU A 180 -1.96 1.26 17.37
N PHE A 181 -2.13 2.56 17.10
CA PHE A 181 -1.34 3.27 16.09
C PHE A 181 0.14 3.28 16.44
N ASN A 182 0.50 3.56 17.70
CA ASN A 182 1.87 3.50 18.15
C ASN A 182 2.47 2.08 18.00
N THR A 183 1.76 1.05 18.43
CA THR A 183 2.20 -0.34 18.28
C THR A 183 2.32 -0.71 16.80
N MET A 184 1.32 -0.37 15.98
CA MET A 184 1.34 -0.63 14.55
C MET A 184 2.59 -0.06 13.88
N ILE A 185 2.84 1.24 14.08
CA ILE A 185 3.90 1.90 13.33
C ILE A 185 5.30 1.51 13.80
N THR A 186 5.47 1.19 15.07
CA THR A 186 6.77 0.78 15.63
C THR A 186 7.10 -0.68 15.39
N THR A 187 6.12 -1.58 15.40
CA THR A 187 6.36 -3.03 15.36
C THR A 187 5.94 -3.70 14.06
N ILE A 188 4.79 -3.33 13.51
CA ILE A 188 4.23 -3.95 12.30
C ILE A 188 4.72 -3.20 11.06
N GLY A 189 4.56 -1.87 11.04
CA GLY A 189 4.77 -1.02 9.88
C GLY A 189 3.57 -0.98 8.93
N VAL A 190 3.62 -0.08 7.95
CA VAL A 190 2.58 0.09 6.90
C VAL A 190 3.14 -0.25 5.51
N GLY A 191 2.26 -0.59 4.57
CA GLY A 191 2.68 -0.96 3.22
C GLY A 191 3.08 -2.42 3.09
N ALA A 192 3.97 -2.69 2.14
CA ALA A 192 4.50 -4.03 1.86
C ALA A 192 5.82 -4.31 2.60
N ALA A 193 6.27 -5.55 2.56
CA ALA A 193 7.54 -6.03 3.13
C ALA A 193 7.75 -5.67 4.62
N ARG A 194 6.66 -5.51 5.38
CA ARG A 194 6.67 -5.15 6.81
C ARG A 194 7.51 -6.09 7.67
N LYS A 195 7.55 -7.39 7.34
CA LYS A 195 8.40 -8.37 8.03
C LYS A 195 9.90 -8.06 7.91
N MET A 196 10.28 -7.31 6.88
CA MET A 196 11.66 -6.85 6.65
C MET A 196 11.95 -5.48 7.28
N GLY A 197 10.99 -4.92 8.02
CA GLY A 197 11.15 -3.64 8.71
C GLY A 197 10.70 -2.41 7.91
N PHE A 198 10.14 -2.59 6.70
CA PHE A 198 9.62 -1.47 5.93
C PHE A 198 8.33 -0.90 6.52
N GLY A 199 8.14 0.40 6.33
CA GLY A 199 6.95 1.13 6.77
C GLY A 199 6.89 1.36 8.27
N ARG A 200 7.99 1.22 9.00
CA ARG A 200 8.09 1.53 10.42
C ARG A 200 8.45 2.98 10.66
N GLY A 201 8.10 3.45 11.85
CA GLY A 201 8.33 4.83 12.26
C GLY A 201 7.74 5.13 13.63
N ILE A 202 7.28 6.36 13.79
CA ILE A 202 6.62 6.83 15.01
C ILE A 202 5.33 7.58 14.67
N VAL A 203 4.43 7.69 15.64
CA VAL A 203 3.32 8.66 15.61
C VAL A 203 3.89 10.01 16.07
N LYS A 204 4.06 10.94 15.13
CA LYS A 204 4.61 12.27 15.39
C LYS A 204 3.56 13.23 15.95
N LEU A 205 2.31 13.09 15.46
CA LEU A 205 1.18 13.90 15.90
C LEU A 205 -0.05 13.00 16.08
N TRP A 206 -0.74 13.22 17.19
CA TRP A 206 -2.04 12.64 17.48
C TRP A 206 -2.90 13.71 18.13
N GLU A 207 -3.77 14.37 17.37
CA GLU A 207 -4.51 15.52 17.80
C GLU A 207 -6.02 15.34 17.57
N PRO A 208 -6.77 15.03 18.64
CA PRO A 208 -8.22 15.02 18.57
C PRO A 208 -8.77 16.40 18.30
N GLU A 209 -9.64 16.54 17.29
CA GLU A 209 -10.38 17.78 17.07
C GLU A 209 -11.47 17.90 18.15
N LYS A 210 -11.42 18.99 18.90
CA LYS A 210 -12.50 19.31 19.83
C LYS A 210 -13.77 19.58 19.04
N PRO A 211 -14.94 19.09 19.50
CA PRO A 211 -16.21 19.52 18.94
C PRO A 211 -16.25 21.07 18.96
N THR A 212 -16.49 21.69 17.83
CA THR A 212 -16.79 23.10 17.79
C THR A 212 -18.10 23.26 18.58
N GLU A 213 -18.04 23.87 19.75
CA GLU A 213 -19.24 24.30 20.47
C GLU A 213 -19.99 25.23 19.54
N GLY A 214 -21.08 24.74 18.93
CA GLY A 214 -22.02 25.48 18.10
C GLY A 214 -23.15 26.04 18.95
#